data_34f2a375d07a4750d9179a40c8101581
#
_entry.id   34f2a375d07a4750d9179a40c8101581
#
_cell.length_a   1.000
_cell.length_b   1.000
_cell.length_c   1.000
_cell.angle_alpha   90.00
_cell.angle_beta   90.00
_cell.angle_gamma   90.00
#
_symmetry.space_group_name_H-M   'P 1'
#
loop_
_entity.id
_entity.type
_entity.pdbx_description
1 polymer ?
#
loop_
_entity_poly.entity_id
_entity_poly.type
_entity_poly.pdbx_seq_one_letter_code
_entity_poly.pdbx_strand_id
1 'polypeptide(L)'
;MLFRYLNSNGSALIMAKDKAEKPAKAEKATAVKSITKGQFITEIAETTALSKAQVSSVFDTMSEIIVKQLSKKGPGMIAIPGLLKLKARRVSAVKGGKSVPNRFKPGETTVTKDKPAHTKVSVRALKGLKESLK
;
A
#
# COMPACT_ATOMS: atom_id res chain seq x y z
N MET A 1 -44.03 -31.23 30.13
CA MET A 1 -43.56 -32.62 29.97
C MET A 1 -42.28 -32.59 29.14
N LEU A 2 -41.15 -32.86 29.78
CA LEU A 2 -39.83 -32.91 29.15
C LEU A 2 -39.55 -34.33 28.68
N PHE A 3 -39.57 -34.58 27.37
CA PHE A 3 -39.08 -35.86 26.85
C PHE A 3 -37.54 -35.83 26.75
N ARG A 4 -36.92 -36.60 27.65
CA ARG A 4 -35.50 -36.94 27.58
C ARG A 4 -35.33 -38.14 26.66
N TYR A 5 -34.81 -37.99 25.49
CA TYR A 5 -34.27 -39.10 24.70
C TYR A 5 -32.86 -39.43 25.21
N LEU A 6 -32.71 -40.55 25.88
CA LEU A 6 -31.40 -41.13 26.19
C LEU A 6 -31.00 -42.04 25.04
N ASN A 7 -29.88 -41.72 24.43
CA ASN A 7 -29.29 -42.60 23.42
C ASN A 7 -28.36 -43.60 24.16
N SER A 8 -28.37 -44.86 23.72
CA SER A 8 -27.80 -46.05 24.37
C SER A 8 -26.26 -46.09 24.52
N ASN A 9 -25.53 -45.01 24.19
CA ASN A 9 -24.07 -44.97 24.27
C ASN A 9 -23.49 -43.94 25.25
N GLY A 10 -24.25 -43.44 26.19
CA GLY A 10 -23.69 -42.75 27.37
C GLY A 10 -22.82 -41.54 27.17
N SER A 11 -22.72 -40.96 25.98
CA SER A 11 -21.94 -39.75 25.68
C SER A 11 -22.86 -38.56 25.51
N ALA A 12 -22.71 -37.55 26.37
CA ALA A 12 -23.38 -36.28 26.25
C ALA A 12 -22.79 -35.52 25.06
N LEU A 13 -23.57 -35.40 23.97
CA LEU A 13 -23.23 -34.47 22.87
C LEU A 13 -23.54 -33.05 23.33
N ILE A 14 -22.51 -32.28 23.56
CA ILE A 14 -22.63 -30.84 23.71
C ILE A 14 -22.88 -30.26 22.30
N MET A 15 -24.13 -29.81 22.08
CA MET A 15 -24.48 -29.05 20.87
C MET A 15 -23.68 -27.73 20.86
N ALA A 16 -22.66 -27.67 20.04
CA ALA A 16 -22.06 -26.41 19.63
C ALA A 16 -23.10 -25.59 18.85
N LYS A 17 -23.32 -24.38 19.33
CA LYS A 17 -24.25 -23.39 18.79
C LYS A 17 -23.75 -22.99 17.40
N ASP A 18 -24.46 -23.41 16.38
CA ASP A 18 -24.26 -22.97 14.99
C ASP A 18 -24.31 -21.45 14.91
N LYS A 19 -23.16 -20.88 14.61
CA LYS A 19 -23.03 -19.47 14.28
C LYS A 19 -23.46 -19.30 12.83
N ALA A 20 -24.66 -18.77 12.65
CA ALA A 20 -25.30 -18.48 11.39
C ALA A 20 -24.32 -17.99 10.33
N GLU A 21 -24.23 -18.77 9.29
CA GLU A 21 -23.60 -18.46 8.00
C GLU A 21 -24.28 -17.23 7.40
N LYS A 22 -23.50 -16.16 7.27
CA LYS A 22 -23.96 -14.92 6.64
C LYS A 22 -24.01 -15.16 5.14
N PRO A 23 -25.15 -14.96 4.47
CA PRO A 23 -25.29 -15.27 3.06
C PRO A 23 -24.31 -14.48 2.22
N ALA A 24 -23.65 -15.18 1.31
CA ALA A 24 -22.78 -14.65 0.28
C ALA A 24 -23.48 -13.50 -0.47
N LYS A 25 -22.92 -12.32 -0.36
CA LYS A 25 -23.37 -11.15 -1.08
C LYS A 25 -22.96 -11.30 -2.54
N ALA A 26 -24.00 -11.38 -3.39
CA ALA A 26 -23.95 -11.48 -4.84
C ALA A 26 -22.72 -10.85 -5.50
N GLU A 27 -22.17 -11.59 -6.45
CA GLU A 27 -21.18 -11.17 -7.44
C GLU A 27 -21.60 -9.85 -8.10
N LYS A 28 -20.91 -8.79 -7.73
CA LYS A 28 -21.00 -7.53 -8.44
C LYS A 28 -19.81 -7.48 -9.41
N ALA A 29 -20.16 -7.50 -10.69
CA ALA A 29 -19.30 -7.32 -11.86
C ALA A 29 -17.83 -6.96 -11.61
N THR A 30 -16.96 -7.74 -12.22
CA THR A 30 -15.50 -7.72 -12.30
C THR A 30 -14.87 -6.34 -12.49
N ALA A 31 -14.87 -5.51 -11.45
CA ALA A 31 -13.83 -4.52 -11.31
C ALA A 31 -12.56 -5.30 -10.92
N VAL A 32 -11.55 -5.28 -11.77
CA VAL A 32 -10.24 -5.88 -11.48
C VAL A 32 -9.74 -5.25 -10.19
N LYS A 33 -9.90 -5.97 -9.08
CA LYS A 33 -9.46 -5.48 -7.77
C LYS A 33 -7.94 -5.48 -7.76
N SER A 34 -7.33 -4.36 -7.39
CA SER A 34 -5.90 -4.29 -7.18
C SER A 34 -5.46 -5.35 -6.16
N ILE A 35 -4.34 -6.00 -6.45
CA ILE A 35 -3.73 -7.02 -5.58
C ILE A 35 -3.41 -6.38 -4.22
N THR A 36 -3.81 -7.00 -3.14
CA THR A 36 -3.47 -6.56 -1.78
C THR A 36 -2.01 -6.91 -1.45
N LYS A 37 -1.42 -6.20 -0.47
CA LYS A 37 -0.05 -6.49 -0.01
C LYS A 37 0.15 -7.97 0.34
N GLY A 38 -0.82 -8.60 1.01
CA GLY A 38 -0.73 -10.01 1.40
C GLY A 38 -0.76 -10.96 0.20
N GLN A 39 -1.63 -10.71 -0.77
CA GLN A 39 -1.69 -11.48 -2.01
C GLN A 39 -0.40 -11.35 -2.81
N PHE A 40 0.14 -10.15 -2.93
CA PHE A 40 1.40 -9.88 -3.61
C PHE A 40 2.58 -10.65 -2.98
N ILE A 41 2.70 -10.64 -1.65
CA ILE A 41 3.72 -11.41 -0.93
C ILE A 41 3.54 -12.92 -1.13
N THR A 42 2.28 -13.39 -1.15
CA THR A 42 1.99 -14.82 -1.37
C THR A 42 2.40 -15.25 -2.77
N GLU A 43 2.04 -14.50 -3.79
CA GLU A 43 2.38 -14.78 -5.19
C GLU A 43 3.90 -14.82 -5.42
N ILE A 44 4.65 -13.89 -4.82
CA ILE A 44 6.10 -13.92 -4.87
C ILE A 44 6.66 -15.15 -4.13
N ALA A 45 6.14 -15.48 -2.96
CA ALA A 45 6.58 -16.63 -2.18
C ALA A 45 6.39 -17.95 -2.95
N GLU A 46 5.25 -18.10 -3.62
CA GLU A 46 4.96 -19.27 -4.46
C GLU A 46 5.87 -19.35 -5.69
N THR A 47 6.10 -18.21 -6.37
CA THR A 47 6.94 -18.16 -7.57
C THR A 47 8.42 -18.38 -7.26
N THR A 48 8.90 -17.92 -6.11
CA THR A 48 10.33 -18.00 -5.72
C THR A 48 10.63 -19.16 -4.80
N ALA A 49 9.63 -19.95 -4.40
CA ALA A 49 9.75 -21.01 -3.40
C ALA A 49 10.32 -20.53 -2.04
N LEU A 50 10.13 -19.26 -1.70
CA LEU A 50 10.53 -18.68 -0.43
C LEU A 50 9.36 -18.65 0.55
N SER A 51 9.67 -18.58 1.85
CA SER A 51 8.62 -18.35 2.86
C SER A 51 8.11 -16.91 2.81
N LYS A 52 6.84 -16.68 3.17
CA LYS A 52 6.25 -15.34 3.25
C LYS A 52 7.03 -14.40 4.19
N ALA A 53 7.62 -14.95 5.25
CA ALA A 53 8.46 -14.20 6.17
C ALA A 53 9.75 -13.71 5.51
N GLN A 54 10.41 -14.57 4.73
CA GLN A 54 11.61 -14.20 3.97
C GLN A 54 11.31 -13.14 2.93
N VAL A 55 10.20 -13.28 2.20
CA VAL A 55 9.77 -12.25 1.23
C VAL A 55 9.50 -10.92 1.93
N SER A 56 8.81 -10.92 3.08
CA SER A 56 8.61 -9.69 3.86
C SER A 56 9.93 -9.04 4.27
N SER A 57 10.89 -9.82 4.77
CA SER A 57 12.22 -9.31 5.15
C SER A 57 12.95 -8.66 3.99
N VAL A 58 12.85 -9.24 2.78
CA VAL A 58 13.44 -8.65 1.57
C VAL A 58 12.83 -7.28 1.26
N PHE A 59 11.49 -7.16 1.37
CA PHE A 59 10.82 -5.87 1.15
C PHE A 59 11.16 -4.83 2.22
N ASP A 60 11.29 -5.24 3.47
CA ASP A 60 11.66 -4.36 4.57
C ASP A 60 13.09 -3.83 4.36
N THR A 61 14.04 -4.71 4.05
CA THR A 61 15.42 -4.35 3.72
C THR A 61 15.49 -3.43 2.49
N MET A 62 14.73 -3.73 1.46
CA MET A 62 14.65 -2.87 0.26
C MET A 62 14.13 -1.48 0.60
N SER A 63 13.12 -1.39 1.46
CA SER A 63 12.56 -0.12 1.92
C SER A 63 13.57 0.70 2.71
N GLU A 64 14.34 0.07 3.60
CA GLU A 64 15.41 0.71 4.36
C GLU A 64 16.52 1.27 3.43
N ILE A 65 16.95 0.49 2.45
CA ILE A 65 17.94 0.92 1.47
C ILE A 65 17.40 2.14 0.69
N ILE A 66 16.15 2.11 0.24
CA ILE A 66 15.53 3.22 -0.47
C ILE A 66 15.52 4.48 0.40
N VAL A 67 15.07 4.37 1.65
CA VAL A 67 15.03 5.50 2.60
C VAL A 67 16.42 6.05 2.85
N LYS A 68 17.42 5.18 3.06
CA LYS A 68 18.83 5.57 3.27
C LYS A 68 19.37 6.34 2.08
N GLN A 69 19.12 5.86 0.85
CA GLN A 69 19.59 6.51 -0.38
C GLN A 69 18.87 7.84 -0.68
N LEU A 70 17.59 7.95 -0.35
CA LEU A 70 16.81 9.17 -0.56
C LEU A 70 16.93 10.19 0.59
N SER A 71 17.57 9.80 1.70
CA SER A 71 17.76 10.64 2.89
C SER A 71 18.64 11.87 2.58
N LYS A 72 18.70 12.79 3.55
CA LYS A 72 19.53 14.02 3.42
C LYS A 72 21.02 13.72 3.24
N LYS A 73 21.51 12.60 3.77
CA LYS A 73 22.91 12.17 3.70
C LYS A 73 23.21 11.30 2.47
N GLY A 74 22.17 10.80 1.80
CA GLY A 74 22.32 9.94 0.63
C GLY A 74 22.42 10.71 -0.69
N PRO A 75 22.70 10.02 -1.81
CA PRO A 75 22.83 10.61 -3.15
C PRO A 75 21.50 11.20 -3.68
N GLY A 76 20.38 10.99 -3.00
CA GLY A 76 19.07 11.48 -3.39
C GLY A 76 18.48 10.78 -4.62
N MET A 77 19.03 9.66 -5.04
CA MET A 77 18.58 8.93 -6.22
C MET A 77 18.89 7.43 -6.07
N ILE A 78 17.91 6.60 -6.43
CA ILE A 78 18.10 5.15 -6.53
C ILE A 78 17.34 4.62 -7.74
N ALA A 79 17.90 3.65 -8.42
CA ALA A 79 17.24 2.91 -9.49
C ALA A 79 17.03 1.46 -9.04
N ILE A 80 15.79 0.99 -9.10
CA ILE A 80 15.44 -0.41 -8.91
C ILE A 80 15.52 -1.07 -10.30
N PRO A 81 16.40 -2.05 -10.49
CA PRO A 81 16.64 -2.65 -11.80
C PRO A 81 15.33 -3.16 -12.44
N GLY A 82 15.13 -2.87 -13.70
CA GLY A 82 13.96 -3.30 -14.46
C GLY A 82 12.65 -2.56 -14.16
N LEU A 83 12.49 -1.93 -12.99
CA LEU A 83 11.21 -1.39 -12.54
C LEU A 83 11.15 0.13 -12.61
N LEU A 84 11.83 0.83 -11.71
CA LEU A 84 11.67 2.28 -11.57
C LEU A 84 12.91 2.97 -11.03
N LYS A 85 12.96 4.29 -11.30
CA LYS A 85 13.95 5.19 -10.76
C LYS A 85 13.29 6.19 -9.83
N LEU A 86 13.79 6.28 -8.61
CA LEU A 86 13.35 7.22 -7.59
C LEU A 86 14.35 8.36 -7.50
N LYS A 87 13.86 9.59 -7.41
CA LYS A 87 14.68 10.79 -7.24
C LYS A 87 14.08 11.69 -6.17
N ALA A 88 14.83 11.97 -5.13
CA ALA A 88 14.46 12.92 -4.10
C ALA A 88 14.91 14.33 -4.50
N ARG A 89 14.00 15.29 -4.50
CA ARG A 89 14.28 16.72 -4.68
C ARG A 89 13.91 17.44 -3.39
N ARG A 90 14.86 18.14 -2.83
CA ARG A 90 14.62 19.00 -1.67
C ARG A 90 14.01 20.31 -2.13
N VAL A 91 12.92 20.70 -1.53
CA VAL A 91 12.27 21.97 -1.74
C VAL A 91 12.52 22.80 -0.48
N SER A 92 13.16 23.96 -0.66
CA SER A 92 13.38 24.90 0.44
C SER A 92 12.07 25.44 0.98
N ALA A 93 12.10 25.89 2.24
CA ALA A 93 10.97 26.60 2.83
C ALA A 93 10.69 27.88 2.03
N VAL A 94 9.43 28.12 1.76
CA VAL A 94 8.96 29.36 1.15
C VAL A 94 8.19 30.13 2.22
N LYS A 95 8.69 31.32 2.56
CA LYS A 95 7.96 32.23 3.45
C LYS A 95 6.72 32.75 2.74
N GLY A 96 5.58 32.64 3.38
CA GLY A 96 4.34 33.24 2.93
C GLY A 96 4.34 34.77 3.02
N GLY A 97 3.18 35.35 3.03
CA GLY A 97 3.02 36.80 3.12
C GLY A 97 3.13 37.53 1.80
N LYS A 98 3.44 36.85 0.68
CA LYS A 98 3.41 37.46 -0.63
C LYS A 98 1.97 37.49 -1.16
N SER A 99 1.50 38.68 -1.51
CA SER A 99 0.23 38.88 -2.20
C SER A 99 0.38 38.45 -3.68
N VAL A 100 -0.37 37.42 -4.08
CA VAL A 100 -0.39 36.91 -5.45
C VAL A 100 -1.79 37.08 -6.01
N PRO A 101 -1.95 37.61 -7.24
CA PRO A 101 -3.27 37.72 -7.85
C PRO A 101 -3.94 36.36 -7.96
N ASN A 102 -5.19 36.27 -7.58
CA ASN A 102 -5.98 35.07 -7.66
C ASN A 102 -6.33 34.75 -9.12
N ARG A 103 -5.86 33.61 -9.63
CA ARG A 103 -6.12 33.19 -11.02
C ARG A 103 -7.60 32.89 -11.29
N PHE A 104 -8.36 32.56 -10.26
CA PHE A 104 -9.78 32.18 -10.38
C PHE A 104 -10.73 33.34 -10.19
N LYS A 105 -10.25 34.45 -9.57
CA LYS A 105 -11.05 35.67 -9.32
C LYS A 105 -10.21 36.89 -9.67
N PRO A 106 -10.38 37.45 -10.86
CA PRO A 106 -9.69 38.68 -11.27
C PRO A 106 -10.05 39.83 -10.30
N GLY A 107 -9.03 40.49 -9.74
CA GLY A 107 -9.19 41.57 -8.77
C GLY A 107 -9.03 41.19 -7.30
N GLU A 108 -9.05 39.92 -6.95
CA GLU A 108 -8.73 39.47 -5.59
C GLU A 108 -7.24 39.05 -5.50
N THR A 109 -6.59 39.41 -4.40
CA THR A 109 -5.24 38.94 -4.07
C THR A 109 -5.30 37.91 -2.96
N THR A 110 -4.60 36.80 -3.14
CA THR A 110 -4.48 35.75 -2.14
C THR A 110 -3.09 35.84 -1.50
N VAL A 111 -3.06 35.85 -0.16
CA VAL A 111 -1.80 35.81 0.57
C VAL A 111 -1.31 34.37 0.62
N THR A 112 -0.06 34.14 0.15
CA THR A 112 0.55 32.82 0.18
C THR A 112 0.84 32.42 1.63
N LYS A 113 0.50 31.17 1.99
CA LYS A 113 0.82 30.59 3.30
C LYS A 113 2.27 30.12 3.35
N ASP A 114 2.84 30.09 4.54
CA ASP A 114 4.16 29.52 4.78
C ASP A 114 4.19 28.04 4.36
N LYS A 115 5.18 27.66 3.58
CA LYS A 115 5.42 26.26 3.22
C LYS A 115 6.75 25.82 3.85
N PRO A 116 6.73 24.86 4.78
CA PRO A 116 7.96 24.33 5.36
C PRO A 116 8.80 23.62 4.30
N ALA A 117 10.09 23.53 4.54
CA ALA A 117 10.99 22.75 3.68
C ALA A 117 10.55 21.28 3.70
N HIS A 118 10.43 20.68 2.54
CA HIS A 118 10.02 19.28 2.40
C HIS A 118 10.82 18.59 1.28
N THR A 119 10.87 17.27 1.34
CA THR A 119 11.49 16.47 0.28
C THR A 119 10.40 15.93 -0.64
N LYS A 120 10.47 16.27 -1.91
CA LYS A 120 9.59 15.74 -2.95
C LYS A 120 10.25 14.53 -3.60
N VAL A 121 9.60 13.38 -3.59
CA VAL A 121 10.08 12.19 -4.28
C VAL A 121 9.38 12.08 -5.64
N SER A 122 10.17 11.97 -6.69
CA SER A 122 9.71 11.74 -8.06
C SER A 122 10.01 10.29 -8.45
N VAL A 123 9.02 9.61 -9.01
CA VAL A 123 9.12 8.22 -9.46
C VAL A 123 9.03 8.21 -10.99
N ARG A 124 9.95 7.49 -11.64
CA ARG A 124 9.92 7.27 -13.10
C ARG A 124 10.03 5.79 -13.39
N ALA A 125 9.10 5.27 -14.19
CA ALA A 125 9.19 3.91 -14.72
C ALA A 125 10.37 3.81 -15.69
N LEU A 126 11.15 2.76 -15.55
CA LEU A 126 12.24 2.43 -16.46
C LEU A 126 11.72 1.84 -17.77
N LYS A 127 12.60 1.81 -18.77
CA LYS A 127 12.27 1.36 -20.13
C LYS A 127 11.76 -0.08 -20.12
N GLY A 128 12.39 -0.97 -19.34
CA GLY A 128 11.98 -2.36 -19.20
C GLY A 128 10.51 -2.52 -18.80
N LEU A 129 10.07 -1.82 -17.73
CA LEU A 129 8.67 -1.86 -17.32
C LEU A 129 7.70 -1.33 -18.39
N LYS A 130 8.12 -0.29 -19.13
CA LYS A 130 7.28 0.27 -20.20
C LYS A 130 7.17 -0.65 -21.41
N GLU A 131 8.20 -1.39 -21.71
CA GLU A 131 8.23 -2.34 -22.83
C GLU A 131 7.42 -3.61 -22.51
N SER A 132 7.43 -4.05 -21.25
CA SER A 132 6.62 -5.19 -20.78
C SER A 132 5.11 -4.93 -20.79
N LEU A 133 4.69 -3.66 -20.83
CA LEU A 133 3.28 -3.24 -20.84
C LEU A 133 2.75 -2.85 -22.23
N LYS A 134 3.57 -3.00 -23.29
CA LYS A 134 3.14 -2.82 -24.69
C LYS A 134 2.65 -4.13 -25.29
#